data_a35ae86f63f741c9a621c21747967b81
#
_entry.id   a35ae86f63f741c9a621c21747967b81
#
_cell.length_a   1.000
_cell.length_b   1.000
_cell.length_c   1.000
_cell.angle_alpha   90.00
_cell.angle_beta   90.00
_cell.angle_gamma   90.00
#
_symmetry.space_group_name_H-M   'P 1'
#
loop_
_entity.id
_entity.type
_entity.pdbx_description
1 polymer ?
#
loop_
_entity_poly.entity_id
_entity_poly.type
_entity_poly.pdbx_seq_one_letter_code
_entity_poly.pdbx_strand_id
1 'polypeptide(L)'
;YGIGYERQDYNEMGDIISSQLRAIDGINPLDPTFEMARQAGITSVCTGPGSANVLGGTFAAIKTVGSRVEEMLIREPVAMKCAFGENPKRCYREKGNSSRMSTAAHLREALMMAKDYLARKEAAGKDVSKRPAFNMKWEALIPVLKREIPLKAHAHTADDLFTAIRIAKEFDIKLTLEHCTEGHLVAEALVAEGYPM
;
A
#
# COMPACT_ATOMS: atom_id res chain seq x y z
N TYR A 1 14.06 1.78 6.69
CA TYR A 1 15.00 1.08 5.81
C TYR A 1 16.44 1.38 6.28
N GLY A 2 17.35 0.45 6.12
CA GLY A 2 18.76 0.62 6.47
C GLY A 2 19.58 -0.58 6.08
N ILE A 3 20.89 -0.44 6.23
CA ILE A 3 21.84 -1.53 5.99
C ILE A 3 21.97 -2.34 7.27
N GLY A 4 21.77 -3.65 7.21
CA GLY A 4 21.84 -4.56 8.35
C GLY A 4 20.51 -5.17 8.75
N TYR A 5 20.57 -6.23 9.54
CA TYR A 5 19.37 -6.99 9.93
C TYR A 5 18.39 -6.17 10.76
N GLU A 6 18.87 -5.38 11.70
CA GLU A 6 18.07 -4.57 12.62
C GLU A 6 17.30 -3.43 11.94
N ARG A 7 17.55 -3.20 10.65
CA ARG A 7 16.94 -2.12 9.87
C ARG A 7 16.17 -2.62 8.65
N GLN A 8 15.82 -3.89 8.63
CA GLN A 8 15.01 -4.51 7.57
C GLN A 8 13.50 -4.38 7.84
N ASP A 9 13.05 -3.17 8.20
CA ASP A 9 11.66 -2.88 8.60
C ASP A 9 10.72 -2.58 7.41
N TYR A 10 11.05 -3.10 6.23
CA TYR A 10 10.27 -2.84 5.02
C TYR A 10 9.06 -3.77 4.82
N ASN A 11 8.93 -4.83 5.62
CA ASN A 11 7.76 -5.72 5.57
C ASN A 11 7.36 -6.17 6.98
N GLU A 12 6.08 -6.07 7.28
CA GLU A 12 5.50 -6.73 8.45
C GLU A 12 5.22 -8.20 8.10
N MET A 13 5.80 -9.12 8.85
CA MET A 13 5.66 -10.55 8.59
C MET A 13 4.64 -11.24 9.52
N GLY A 14 4.05 -10.49 10.45
CA GLY A 14 3.05 -10.99 11.41
C GLY A 14 1.66 -11.12 10.84
N ASP A 15 1.26 -10.22 9.96
CA ASP A 15 -0.12 -10.06 9.49
C ASP A 15 -0.20 -9.79 7.99
N ILE A 16 -1.09 -10.49 7.29
CA ILE A 16 -1.35 -10.35 5.86
C ILE A 16 -1.91 -8.95 5.53
N ILE A 17 -2.77 -8.44 6.42
CA ILE A 17 -3.44 -7.14 6.31
C ILE A 17 -2.91 -6.20 7.38
N SER A 18 -2.04 -5.30 6.99
CA SER A 18 -1.33 -4.35 7.87
C SER A 18 -1.55 -2.90 7.42
N SER A 19 -2.78 -2.56 7.00
CA SER A 19 -3.13 -1.25 6.46
C SER A 19 -2.89 -0.08 7.43
N GLN A 20 -2.88 -0.34 8.74
CA GLN A 20 -2.65 0.65 9.80
C GLN A 20 -1.18 1.10 9.93
N LEU A 21 -0.24 0.40 9.28
CA LEU A 21 1.17 0.75 9.36
C LEU A 21 1.48 2.00 8.52
N ARG A 22 2.41 2.80 9.01
CA ARG A 22 2.79 4.07 8.39
C ARG A 22 4.29 4.06 8.09
N ALA A 23 4.67 4.41 6.87
CA ALA A 23 6.08 4.44 6.47
C ALA A 23 6.94 5.33 7.37
N ILE A 24 6.41 6.44 7.87
CA ILE A 24 7.16 7.40 8.69
C ILE A 24 7.70 6.79 9.98
N ASP A 25 7.04 5.76 10.52
CA ASP A 25 7.47 5.10 11.76
C ASP A 25 8.67 4.16 11.55
N GLY A 26 8.98 3.79 10.29
CA GLY A 26 10.11 2.92 9.93
C GLY A 26 11.25 3.63 9.16
N ILE A 27 11.14 4.93 8.88
CA ILE A 27 12.17 5.69 8.16
C ILE A 27 13.29 6.07 9.10
N ASN A 28 14.56 5.73 8.73
CA ASN A 28 15.74 6.22 9.40
C ASN A 28 16.32 7.41 8.62
N PRO A 29 16.19 8.66 9.10
CA PRO A 29 16.72 9.85 8.42
C PRO A 29 18.22 9.85 8.19
N LEU A 30 18.96 9.13 9.03
CA LEU A 30 20.43 9.04 8.99
C LEU A 30 20.92 7.87 8.13
N ASP A 31 20.02 7.22 7.36
CA ASP A 31 20.42 6.15 6.45
C ASP A 31 21.34 6.70 5.35
N PRO A 32 22.51 6.10 5.11
CA PRO A 32 23.46 6.56 4.10
C PRO A 32 22.88 6.54 2.67
N THR A 33 21.83 5.77 2.41
CA THR A 33 21.14 5.76 1.11
C THR A 33 20.55 7.12 0.74
N PHE A 34 20.19 7.97 1.72
CA PHE A 34 19.72 9.34 1.43
C PHE A 34 20.85 10.23 0.93
N GLU A 35 22.06 10.08 1.45
CA GLU A 35 23.24 10.80 0.92
C GLU A 35 23.55 10.34 -0.50
N MET A 36 23.58 9.03 -0.74
CA MET A 36 23.79 8.47 -2.09
C MET A 36 22.73 8.96 -3.08
N ALA A 37 21.47 9.03 -2.67
CA ALA A 37 20.40 9.59 -3.49
C ALA A 37 20.65 11.05 -3.87
N ARG A 38 21.06 11.88 -2.91
CA ARG A 38 21.41 13.30 -3.18
C ARG A 38 22.60 13.44 -4.12
N GLN A 39 23.62 12.63 -3.95
CA GLN A 39 24.79 12.59 -4.85
C GLN A 39 24.37 12.24 -6.30
N ALA A 40 23.33 11.42 -6.46
CA ALA A 40 22.74 11.09 -7.75
C ALA A 40 21.68 12.13 -8.24
N GLY A 41 21.53 13.27 -7.55
CA GLY A 41 20.56 14.32 -7.90
C GLY A 41 19.12 14.05 -7.48
N ILE A 42 18.84 13.00 -6.69
CA ILE A 42 17.51 12.66 -6.19
C ILE A 42 17.25 13.42 -4.90
N THR A 43 16.38 14.43 -4.96
CA THR A 43 16.08 15.33 -3.83
C THR A 43 14.82 14.97 -3.05
N SER A 44 13.98 14.09 -3.60
CA SER A 44 12.74 13.65 -2.98
C SER A 44 12.44 12.21 -3.39
N VAL A 45 11.83 11.44 -2.49
CA VAL A 45 11.43 10.06 -2.74
C VAL A 45 10.02 9.79 -2.20
N CYS A 46 9.32 8.86 -2.82
CA CYS A 46 8.10 8.27 -2.29
C CYS A 46 8.47 6.88 -1.74
N THR A 47 8.35 6.70 -0.43
CA THR A 47 8.80 5.47 0.25
C THR A 47 7.69 4.90 1.14
N GLY A 48 7.74 3.60 1.35
CA GLY A 48 6.74 2.89 2.12
C GLY A 48 7.02 1.40 2.24
N PRO A 49 6.05 0.61 2.71
CA PRO A 49 6.20 -0.82 2.88
C PRO A 49 6.57 -1.54 1.59
N GLY A 50 7.32 -2.62 1.71
CA GLY A 50 7.64 -3.55 0.63
C GLY A 50 6.42 -4.35 0.16
N SER A 51 6.66 -5.45 -0.55
CA SER A 51 5.61 -6.17 -1.30
C SER A 51 5.28 -7.54 -0.69
N ALA A 52 5.55 -7.76 0.60
CA ALA A 52 5.21 -9.02 1.25
C ALA A 52 3.71 -9.13 1.58
N ASN A 53 3.13 -8.05 2.11
CA ASN A 53 1.74 -8.04 2.59
C ASN A 53 0.74 -7.83 1.45
N VAL A 54 -0.44 -8.42 1.56
CA VAL A 54 -1.57 -8.09 0.68
C VAL A 54 -1.96 -6.61 0.84
N LEU A 55 -1.99 -6.11 2.09
CA LEU A 55 -2.02 -4.68 2.42
C LEU A 55 -0.89 -4.39 3.41
N GLY A 56 0.03 -3.51 3.05
CA GLY A 56 1.29 -3.29 3.79
C GLY A 56 1.36 -2.01 4.60
N GLY A 57 0.42 -1.07 4.42
CA GLY A 57 0.44 0.23 5.08
C GLY A 57 0.62 1.41 4.11
N THR A 58 0.75 2.61 4.66
CA THR A 58 0.80 3.84 3.87
C THR A 58 2.20 4.24 3.46
N PHE A 59 2.30 4.88 2.29
CA PHE A 59 3.50 5.53 1.76
C PHE A 59 3.58 7.00 2.18
N ALA A 60 4.80 7.50 2.29
CA ALA A 60 5.10 8.92 2.50
C ALA A 60 5.99 9.47 1.38
N ALA A 61 5.76 10.73 0.99
CA ALA A 61 6.67 11.50 0.16
C ALA A 61 7.54 12.35 1.05
N ILE A 62 8.86 12.23 0.90
CA ILE A 62 9.84 12.89 1.75
C ILE A 62 10.98 13.51 0.95
N LYS A 63 11.64 14.52 1.52
CA LYS A 63 12.93 15.02 1.08
C LYS A 63 14.02 14.02 1.47
N THR A 64 15.12 14.02 0.73
CA THR A 64 16.28 13.17 1.03
C THR A 64 17.25 13.83 2.03
N VAL A 65 16.88 14.95 2.63
CA VAL A 65 17.67 15.72 3.60
C VAL A 65 16.83 16.04 4.83
N GLY A 66 17.40 15.89 6.00
CA GLY A 66 16.82 16.13 7.32
C GLY A 66 17.46 15.23 8.35
N SER A 67 17.33 15.58 9.62
CA SER A 67 17.80 14.81 10.77
C SER A 67 16.67 14.03 11.48
N ARG A 68 15.43 14.41 11.19
CA ARG A 68 14.20 13.79 11.70
C ARG A 68 13.21 13.64 10.56
N VAL A 69 12.36 12.61 10.64
CA VAL A 69 11.40 12.32 9.57
C VAL A 69 10.41 13.47 9.34
N GLU A 70 10.05 14.20 10.40
CA GLU A 70 9.14 15.35 10.32
C GLU A 70 9.73 16.49 9.49
N GLU A 71 11.06 16.68 9.51
CA GLU A 71 11.76 17.69 8.69
C GLU A 71 11.83 17.30 7.22
N MET A 72 11.81 16.00 6.96
CA MET A 72 11.84 15.43 5.59
C MET A 72 10.46 15.36 4.96
N LEU A 73 9.39 15.37 5.75
CA LEU A 73 8.04 15.07 5.28
C LEU A 73 7.52 16.14 4.32
N ILE A 74 7.10 15.70 3.11
CA ILE A 74 6.37 16.51 2.14
C ILE A 74 4.87 16.23 2.28
N ARG A 75 4.50 14.96 2.32
CA ARG A 75 3.10 14.52 2.42
C ARG A 75 3.01 13.09 2.94
N GLU A 76 2.00 12.84 3.79
CA GLU A 76 1.59 11.53 4.28
C GLU A 76 0.08 11.56 4.65
N PRO A 77 -0.68 10.52 4.33
CA PRO A 77 -0.33 9.43 3.42
C PRO A 77 -0.39 9.87 1.95
N VAL A 78 0.39 9.23 1.07
CA VAL A 78 0.33 9.48 -0.38
C VAL A 78 -0.27 8.30 -1.15
N ALA A 79 -0.17 7.09 -0.62
CA ALA A 79 -0.74 5.87 -1.20
C ALA A 79 -0.88 4.79 -0.13
N MET A 80 -1.73 3.79 -0.37
CA MET A 80 -1.84 2.55 0.41
C MET A 80 -1.18 1.42 -0.37
N LYS A 81 -0.16 0.78 0.21
CA LYS A 81 0.53 -0.35 -0.43
C LYS A 81 -0.31 -1.60 -0.45
N CYS A 82 -0.38 -2.24 -1.61
CA CYS A 82 -0.82 -3.63 -1.73
C CYS A 82 0.12 -4.43 -2.63
N ALA A 83 0.04 -5.75 -2.57
CA ALA A 83 0.84 -6.61 -3.42
C ALA A 83 0.06 -7.83 -3.92
N PHE A 84 0.38 -8.20 -5.17
CA PHE A 84 -0.12 -9.37 -5.88
C PHE A 84 1.03 -10.31 -6.24
N GLY A 85 0.69 -11.49 -6.72
CA GLY A 85 1.65 -12.44 -7.28
C GLY A 85 2.43 -13.24 -6.24
N GLU A 86 3.68 -13.52 -6.55
CA GLU A 86 4.48 -14.50 -5.81
C GLU A 86 4.94 -14.02 -4.42
N ASN A 87 5.17 -12.71 -4.27
CA ASN A 87 5.68 -12.19 -2.99
C ASN A 87 4.71 -12.45 -1.83
N PRO A 88 3.44 -12.02 -1.85
CA PRO A 88 2.52 -12.30 -0.76
C PRO A 88 2.22 -13.80 -0.59
N LYS A 89 2.20 -14.58 -1.66
CA LYS A 89 2.05 -16.03 -1.59
C LYS A 89 3.21 -16.68 -0.82
N ARG A 90 4.45 -16.32 -1.15
CA ARG A 90 5.65 -16.88 -0.51
C ARG A 90 5.74 -16.48 0.95
N CYS A 91 5.49 -15.20 1.25
CA CYS A 91 5.64 -14.67 2.62
C CYS A 91 4.57 -15.17 3.58
N TYR A 92 3.36 -15.45 3.09
CA TYR A 92 2.21 -15.79 3.95
C TYR A 92 1.56 -17.13 3.64
N ARG A 93 2.28 -18.04 3.00
CA ARG A 93 1.78 -19.38 2.66
C ARG A 93 1.21 -20.10 3.86
N GLU A 94 1.96 -20.13 4.94
CA GLU A 94 1.59 -20.80 6.20
C GLU A 94 0.48 -20.06 6.98
N LYS A 95 0.13 -18.85 6.55
CA LYS A 95 -0.92 -18.02 7.14
C LYS A 95 -2.18 -17.92 6.26
N GLY A 96 -2.35 -18.87 5.32
CA GLY A 96 -3.55 -18.96 4.49
C GLY A 96 -3.52 -18.16 3.19
N ASN A 97 -2.36 -17.60 2.78
CA ASN A 97 -2.21 -16.90 1.50
C ASN A 97 -1.32 -17.68 0.54
N SER A 98 -1.82 -18.81 0.03
CA SER A 98 -1.03 -19.75 -0.79
C SER A 98 -1.29 -19.65 -2.30
N SER A 99 -2.22 -18.80 -2.74
CA SER A 99 -2.60 -18.67 -4.15
C SER A 99 -2.91 -17.22 -4.53
N ARG A 100 -2.94 -16.93 -5.85
CA ARG A 100 -3.44 -15.65 -6.37
C ARG A 100 -4.90 -15.40 -5.99
N MET A 101 -5.69 -16.48 -5.91
CA MET A 101 -7.09 -16.39 -5.49
C MET A 101 -7.21 -15.95 -4.03
N SER A 102 -6.41 -16.51 -3.11
CA SER A 102 -6.42 -16.09 -1.70
C SER A 102 -5.91 -14.67 -1.53
N THR A 103 -4.87 -14.25 -2.27
CA THR A 103 -4.40 -12.85 -2.28
C THR A 103 -5.53 -11.88 -2.67
N ALA A 104 -6.23 -12.17 -3.76
CA ALA A 104 -7.35 -11.35 -4.22
C ALA A 104 -8.53 -11.38 -3.23
N ALA A 105 -8.80 -12.53 -2.62
CA ALA A 105 -9.85 -12.67 -1.61
C ALA A 105 -9.57 -11.84 -0.35
N HIS A 106 -8.36 -11.93 0.19
CA HIS A 106 -7.96 -11.14 1.38
C HIS A 106 -8.05 -9.63 1.12
N LEU A 107 -7.65 -9.16 -0.07
CA LEU A 107 -7.79 -7.75 -0.41
C LEU A 107 -9.26 -7.31 -0.49
N ARG A 108 -10.10 -8.11 -1.17
CA ARG A 108 -11.55 -7.83 -1.24
C ARG A 108 -12.21 -7.81 0.13
N GLU A 109 -11.91 -8.82 0.96
CA GLU A 109 -12.43 -8.89 2.32
C GLU A 109 -12.08 -7.64 3.12
N ALA A 110 -10.80 -7.21 3.11
CA ALA A 110 -10.35 -6.02 3.79
C ALA A 110 -11.08 -4.75 3.30
N LEU A 111 -11.24 -4.59 1.97
CA LEU A 111 -11.96 -3.46 1.38
C LEU A 111 -13.46 -3.50 1.71
N MET A 112 -14.10 -4.67 1.69
CA MET A 112 -15.51 -4.83 2.08
C MET A 112 -15.74 -4.50 3.54
N MET A 113 -14.87 -4.99 4.44
CA MET A 113 -14.95 -4.70 5.88
C MET A 113 -14.74 -3.21 6.16
N ALA A 114 -13.79 -2.57 5.48
CA ALA A 114 -13.57 -1.14 5.59
C ALA A 114 -14.75 -0.31 5.04
N LYS A 115 -15.38 -0.77 3.96
CA LYS A 115 -16.58 -0.13 3.38
C LYS A 115 -17.80 -0.22 4.32
N ASP A 116 -18.04 -1.38 4.93
CA ASP A 116 -19.09 -1.54 5.95
C ASP A 116 -18.81 -0.68 7.19
N TYR A 117 -17.55 -0.67 7.65
CA TYR A 117 -17.11 0.17 8.75
C TYR A 117 -17.35 1.66 8.47
N LEU A 118 -16.99 2.14 7.28
CA LEU A 118 -17.22 3.53 6.86
C LEU A 118 -18.72 3.86 6.81
N ALA A 119 -19.53 2.98 6.22
CA ALA A 119 -20.98 3.17 6.11
C ALA A 119 -21.63 3.28 7.51
N ARG A 120 -21.25 2.43 8.46
CA ARG A 120 -21.73 2.51 9.86
C ARG A 120 -21.27 3.78 10.55
N LYS A 121 -20.02 4.20 10.32
CA LYS A 121 -19.48 5.43 10.88
C LYS A 121 -20.23 6.67 10.37
N GLU A 122 -20.54 6.72 9.08
CA GLU A 122 -21.30 7.79 8.45
C GLU A 122 -22.76 7.81 8.90
N ALA A 123 -23.41 6.64 8.98
CA ALA A 123 -24.79 6.50 9.48
C ALA A 123 -24.93 6.94 10.95
N ALA A 124 -23.93 6.73 11.77
CA ALA A 124 -23.91 7.17 13.17
C ALA A 124 -23.83 8.70 13.31
N GLY A 125 -23.23 9.40 12.34
CA GLY A 125 -23.10 10.86 12.36
C GLY A 125 -22.47 11.37 13.67
N LYS A 126 -23.23 12.20 14.40
CA LYS A 126 -22.80 12.78 15.70
C LYS A 126 -23.09 11.85 16.88
N ASP A 127 -23.89 10.81 16.70
CA ASP A 127 -24.27 9.88 17.77
C ASP A 127 -23.14 8.88 18.03
N VAL A 128 -22.31 9.18 19.04
CA VAL A 128 -21.17 8.35 19.41
C VAL A 128 -21.58 6.93 19.84
N SER A 129 -22.80 6.77 20.40
CA SER A 129 -23.28 5.46 20.88
C SER A 129 -23.56 4.47 19.74
N LYS A 130 -23.78 4.97 18.52
CA LYS A 130 -24.05 4.18 17.31
C LYS A 130 -22.81 3.93 16.46
N ARG A 131 -21.66 4.53 16.81
CA ARG A 131 -20.42 4.31 16.05
C ARG A 131 -19.95 2.87 16.18
N PRO A 132 -19.41 2.29 15.09
CA PRO A 132 -18.73 1.00 15.20
C PRO A 132 -17.54 1.09 16.15
N ALA A 133 -17.16 -0.03 16.76
CA ALA A 133 -15.93 -0.12 17.54
C ALA A 133 -14.74 0.31 16.67
N PHE A 134 -13.84 1.12 17.24
CA PHE A 134 -12.68 1.62 16.51
C PHE A 134 -11.79 0.49 16.01
N ASN A 135 -11.43 0.56 14.73
CA ASN A 135 -10.53 -0.40 14.10
C ASN A 135 -9.51 0.33 13.24
N MET A 136 -8.24 0.32 13.66
CA MET A 136 -7.15 1.03 12.98
C MET A 136 -6.95 0.57 11.53
N LYS A 137 -7.14 -0.74 11.24
CA LYS A 137 -6.96 -1.27 9.87
C LYS A 137 -7.99 -0.69 8.91
N TRP A 138 -9.26 -0.67 9.35
CA TRP A 138 -10.35 -0.16 8.51
C TRP A 138 -10.32 1.36 8.42
N GLU A 139 -9.95 2.04 9.51
CA GLU A 139 -9.77 3.49 9.50
C GLU A 139 -8.71 3.93 8.48
N ALA A 140 -7.59 3.21 8.39
CA ALA A 140 -6.51 3.49 7.44
C ALA A 140 -6.92 3.30 5.97
N LEU A 141 -7.98 2.52 5.69
CA LEU A 141 -8.49 2.31 4.33
C LEU A 141 -9.53 3.35 3.89
N ILE A 142 -10.05 4.16 4.81
CA ILE A 142 -11.05 5.20 4.47
C ILE A 142 -10.54 6.16 3.37
N PRO A 143 -9.30 6.68 3.41
CA PRO A 143 -8.80 7.56 2.35
C PRO A 143 -8.74 6.88 0.97
N VAL A 144 -8.52 5.55 0.92
CA VAL A 144 -8.57 4.77 -0.32
C VAL A 144 -10.00 4.72 -0.85
N LEU A 145 -10.97 4.35 0.00
CA LEU A 145 -12.38 4.27 -0.35
C LEU A 145 -12.98 5.62 -0.76
N LYS A 146 -12.49 6.71 -0.17
CA LYS A 146 -12.87 8.09 -0.54
C LYS A 146 -12.09 8.65 -1.73
N ARG A 147 -11.23 7.84 -2.35
CA ARG A 147 -10.40 8.24 -3.51
C ARG A 147 -9.46 9.43 -3.21
N GLU A 148 -9.10 9.64 -1.96
CA GLU A 148 -8.15 10.67 -1.53
C GLU A 148 -6.72 10.26 -1.86
N ILE A 149 -6.40 8.96 -1.67
CA ILE A 149 -5.12 8.33 -2.04
C ILE A 149 -5.38 7.08 -2.90
N PRO A 150 -4.43 6.71 -3.79
CA PRO A 150 -4.53 5.48 -4.55
C PRO A 150 -4.13 4.24 -3.73
N LEU A 151 -4.65 3.10 -4.17
CA LEU A 151 -4.04 1.80 -3.89
C LEU A 151 -2.80 1.66 -4.80
N LYS A 152 -1.62 1.42 -4.22
CA LYS A 152 -0.34 1.29 -4.92
C LYS A 152 0.01 -0.19 -5.03
N ALA A 153 -0.28 -0.78 -6.19
CA ALA A 153 -0.27 -2.22 -6.40
C ALA A 153 1.04 -2.72 -7.02
N HIS A 154 1.78 -3.52 -6.26
CA HIS A 154 2.86 -4.34 -6.78
C HIS A 154 2.28 -5.49 -7.59
N ALA A 155 2.62 -5.57 -8.88
CA ALA A 155 2.29 -6.68 -9.75
C ALA A 155 3.32 -6.81 -10.88
N HIS A 156 3.70 -8.04 -11.23
CA HIS A 156 4.66 -8.33 -12.27
C HIS A 156 4.01 -8.91 -13.52
N THR A 157 3.13 -9.91 -13.34
CA THR A 157 2.53 -10.66 -14.44
C THR A 157 1.25 -10.00 -14.94
N ALA A 158 0.90 -10.23 -16.21
CA ALA A 158 -0.27 -9.63 -16.83
C ALA A 158 -1.57 -9.96 -16.10
N ASP A 159 -1.73 -11.20 -15.64
CA ASP A 159 -2.90 -11.65 -14.88
C ASP A 159 -3.04 -10.94 -13.51
N ASP A 160 -1.91 -10.69 -12.82
CA ASP A 160 -1.87 -9.95 -11.55
C ASP A 160 -2.21 -8.46 -11.79
N LEU A 161 -1.72 -7.85 -12.87
CA LEU A 161 -2.04 -6.46 -13.26
C LEU A 161 -3.55 -6.29 -13.47
N PHE A 162 -4.16 -7.15 -14.28
CA PHE A 162 -5.61 -7.09 -14.53
C PHE A 162 -6.45 -7.49 -13.32
N THR A 163 -5.92 -8.31 -12.41
CA THR A 163 -6.59 -8.59 -11.14
C THR A 163 -6.62 -7.36 -10.24
N ALA A 164 -5.53 -6.60 -10.16
CA ALA A 164 -5.49 -5.33 -9.43
C ALA A 164 -6.49 -4.31 -10.02
N ILE A 165 -6.50 -4.16 -11.34
CA ILE A 165 -7.44 -3.28 -12.06
C ILE A 165 -8.89 -3.69 -11.81
N ARG A 166 -9.20 -4.99 -11.90
CA ARG A 166 -10.56 -5.51 -11.66
C ARG A 166 -11.05 -5.15 -10.25
N ILE A 167 -10.21 -5.34 -9.24
CA ILE A 167 -10.55 -4.99 -7.85
C ILE A 167 -10.71 -3.47 -7.69
N ALA A 168 -9.84 -2.66 -8.30
CA ALA A 168 -9.97 -1.22 -8.25
C ALA A 168 -11.31 -0.73 -8.84
N LYS A 169 -11.74 -1.32 -9.96
CA LYS A 169 -13.06 -1.04 -10.57
C LYS A 169 -14.22 -1.50 -9.70
N GLU A 170 -14.12 -2.70 -9.09
CA GLU A 170 -15.15 -3.28 -8.23
C GLU A 170 -15.47 -2.39 -7.01
N PHE A 171 -14.45 -1.70 -6.49
CA PHE A 171 -14.58 -0.82 -5.32
C PHE A 171 -14.60 0.68 -5.68
N ASP A 172 -14.51 1.04 -6.96
CA ASP A 172 -14.39 2.43 -7.45
C ASP A 172 -13.28 3.22 -6.75
N ILE A 173 -12.08 2.66 -6.67
CA ILE A 173 -10.91 3.27 -6.03
C ILE A 173 -9.84 3.67 -7.04
N LYS A 174 -9.00 4.65 -6.67
CA LYS A 174 -7.81 5.00 -7.45
C LYS A 174 -6.77 3.89 -7.32
N LEU A 175 -6.03 3.64 -8.40
CA LEU A 175 -4.98 2.63 -8.46
C LEU A 175 -3.74 3.20 -9.16
N THR A 176 -2.55 2.80 -8.70
CA THR A 176 -1.29 2.87 -9.45
C THR A 176 -0.68 1.48 -9.52
N LEU A 177 -0.09 1.14 -10.66
CA LEU A 177 0.55 -0.15 -10.89
C LEU A 177 2.07 0.01 -10.80
N GLU A 178 2.72 -0.91 -10.10
CA GLU A 178 4.16 -0.89 -9.86
C GLU A 178 4.83 -2.08 -10.54
N HIS A 179 6.04 -1.84 -11.07
CA HIS A 179 6.89 -2.81 -11.75
C HIS A 179 6.39 -3.21 -13.14
N CYS A 180 5.19 -3.73 -13.28
CA CYS A 180 4.55 -4.06 -14.56
C CYS A 180 5.47 -4.84 -15.51
N THR A 181 6.21 -5.84 -15.01
CA THR A 181 7.27 -6.52 -15.75
C THR A 181 6.78 -7.11 -17.08
N GLU A 182 5.58 -7.71 -17.09
CA GLU A 182 4.91 -8.20 -18.30
C GLU A 182 3.98 -7.17 -18.95
N GLY A 183 3.97 -5.92 -18.47
CA GLY A 183 3.10 -4.88 -19.01
C GLY A 183 3.27 -4.63 -20.50
N HIS A 184 4.50 -4.81 -21.02
CA HIS A 184 4.80 -4.69 -22.43
C HIS A 184 4.06 -5.72 -23.32
N LEU A 185 3.70 -6.89 -22.77
CA LEU A 185 2.96 -7.93 -23.49
C LEU A 185 1.48 -7.57 -23.68
N VAL A 186 0.95 -6.67 -22.85
CA VAL A 186 -0.47 -6.27 -22.79
C VAL A 186 -0.63 -4.75 -22.80
N ALA A 187 0.34 -4.03 -23.36
CA ALA A 187 0.42 -2.57 -23.28
C ALA A 187 -0.83 -1.85 -23.80
N GLU A 188 -1.39 -2.26 -24.94
CA GLU A 188 -2.59 -1.65 -25.50
C GLU A 188 -3.79 -1.78 -24.56
N ALA A 189 -3.96 -2.96 -23.94
CA ALA A 189 -5.04 -3.19 -22.99
C ALA A 189 -4.83 -2.37 -21.70
N LEU A 190 -3.59 -2.24 -21.21
CA LEU A 190 -3.29 -1.40 -20.03
C LEU A 190 -3.53 0.09 -20.30
N VAL A 191 -3.15 0.58 -21.49
CA VAL A 191 -3.43 1.97 -21.91
C VAL A 191 -4.94 2.23 -21.95
N ALA A 192 -5.73 1.28 -22.47
CA ALA A 192 -7.18 1.41 -22.51
C ALA A 192 -7.81 1.48 -21.10
N GLU A 193 -7.19 0.89 -20.10
CA GLU A 193 -7.63 0.96 -18.70
C GLU A 193 -7.34 2.31 -18.03
N GLY A 194 -6.31 3.05 -18.47
CA GLY A 194 -6.02 4.42 -18.07
C GLY A 194 -5.49 4.60 -16.64
N TYR A 195 -4.99 3.54 -16.00
CA TYR A 195 -4.35 3.64 -14.70
C TYR A 195 -2.86 4.01 -14.83
N PRO A 196 -2.31 4.86 -13.93
CA PRO A 196 -0.89 5.18 -13.89
C PRO A 196 -0.03 3.92 -13.60
N MET A 197 1.11 3.84 -14.29
CA MET A 197 2.12 2.80 -14.15
C MET A 197 3.49 3.40 -13.88
#